data_5d64df15c1bf212ece42d7b55179160e
#
_entry.id   5d64df15c1bf212ece42d7b55179160e
#
_cell.length_a   1.000
_cell.length_b   1.000
_cell.length_c   1.000
_cell.angle_alpha   90.00
_cell.angle_beta   90.00
_cell.angle_gamma   90.00
#
_symmetry.space_group_name_H-M   'P 1'
#
loop_
_entity.id
_entity.type
_entity.pdbx_description
1 polymer ?
#
loop_
_entity_poly.entity_id
_entity_poly.type
_entity_poly.pdbx_seq_one_letter_code
_entity_poly.pdbx_strand_id
1 'polypeptide(L)'
;MTTRSFARAVLLSAGAAITLSGCASLGGGGGDEELAYVARDVESLYAAAKDRLDRGDLQVAAALFDEVERQHPYSPWARRAQLMGAFTYYARADYNQAVSAAQRFLSIHPGNKDAPYAYYLIGLSYYEQISDVERDQAVTRQALQALQEVQRRYPASEYAADARLKIDLVNDHLAGKEMEIGRYYERSGKWLAAQLRFQNVIEDYQTTSHTPEALFRLTETSLALGLPEEARRYSAVLGANYPGDDWYQRAFRLVEEHEPAVVTAALGG
;
A
#
# COMPACT_ATOMS: atom_id res chain seq x y z
N MET A 1 51.08 24.30 38.91
CA MET A 1 51.53 23.88 40.26
C MET A 1 51.19 22.42 40.36
N THR A 2 52.23 21.71 40.33
CA THR A 2 52.84 20.67 41.14
C THR A 2 52.15 19.31 40.98
N THR A 3 52.71 18.43 40.22
CA THR A 3 53.92 17.59 40.33
C THR A 3 53.69 16.30 41.13
N ARG A 4 54.11 15.22 40.44
CA ARG A 4 54.88 14.06 41.00
C ARG A 4 54.07 12.93 41.60
N SER A 5 54.39 11.67 41.48
CA SER A 5 55.58 10.98 40.97
C SER A 5 55.36 9.47 41.09
N PHE A 6 55.89 8.75 40.14
CA PHE A 6 56.64 7.48 40.25
C PHE A 6 56.50 6.58 41.49
N ALA A 7 56.24 5.30 41.27
CA ALA A 7 57.15 4.27 41.74
C ALA A 7 56.97 2.95 40.99
N ARG A 8 58.06 2.55 40.39
CA ARG A 8 58.43 1.22 39.91
C ARG A 8 58.54 0.23 41.06
N ALA A 9 58.13 -0.99 40.84
CA ALA A 9 58.81 -2.14 41.44
C ALA A 9 58.70 -3.34 40.50
N VAL A 10 59.83 -3.84 40.21
CA VAL A 10 60.26 -4.98 39.41
C VAL A 10 60.47 -6.15 40.36
N LEU A 11 60.48 -7.40 39.81
CA LEU A 11 60.98 -8.68 40.32
C LEU A 11 59.89 -9.61 40.88
N LEU A 12 59.84 -10.89 40.59
CA LEU A 12 60.80 -11.89 40.13
C LEU A 12 60.10 -13.15 39.65
N SER A 13 60.67 -13.77 38.64
CA SER A 13 60.56 -15.12 38.17
C SER A 13 60.36 -16.24 39.18
N ALA A 14 59.45 -17.15 38.90
CA ALA A 14 59.64 -18.55 39.28
C ALA A 14 58.96 -19.44 38.24
N GLY A 15 59.79 -20.18 37.56
CA GLY A 15 59.44 -21.20 36.59
C GLY A 15 58.82 -22.40 37.28
N ALA A 16 57.84 -22.96 36.68
CA ALA A 16 57.42 -24.34 36.93
C ALA A 16 57.14 -24.99 35.58
N ALA A 17 58.10 -25.74 35.12
CA ALA A 17 57.95 -26.72 34.06
C ALA A 17 56.99 -27.81 34.59
N ILE A 18 55.80 -27.95 33.99
CA ILE A 18 54.94 -29.12 34.18
C ILE A 18 54.82 -29.81 32.83
N THR A 19 55.45 -30.87 32.78
CA THR A 19 55.51 -32.06 31.95
C THR A 19 54.26 -32.28 31.10
N LEU A 20 54.49 -32.41 29.78
CA LEU A 20 53.65 -33.17 28.90
C LEU A 20 53.59 -34.61 29.36
N SER A 21 52.42 -35.03 29.77
CA SER A 21 52.15 -36.46 29.89
C SER A 21 50.73 -36.76 29.47
N GLY A 22 50.66 -37.55 28.43
CA GLY A 22 49.59 -38.51 28.22
C GLY A 22 48.34 -38.02 27.52
N CYS A 23 48.40 -37.91 26.23
CA CYS A 23 47.23 -38.23 25.43
C CYS A 23 47.04 -39.74 25.48
N ALA A 24 46.34 -40.23 26.49
CA ALA A 24 45.76 -41.54 26.43
C ALA A 24 44.50 -41.45 25.55
N SER A 25 44.58 -42.15 24.47
CA SER A 25 43.46 -42.48 23.59
C SER A 25 42.30 -43.08 24.40
N LEU A 26 41.28 -42.26 24.62
CA LEU A 26 39.93 -42.77 24.76
C LEU A 26 39.28 -42.64 23.39
N GLY A 27 39.26 -43.73 22.64
CA GLY A 27 38.45 -43.92 21.50
C GLY A 27 36.99 -43.82 21.89
N GLY A 28 36.45 -42.64 21.77
CA GLY A 28 35.04 -42.34 21.68
C GLY A 28 34.83 -41.94 20.23
N GLY A 29 34.37 -42.85 19.41
CA GLY A 29 33.85 -42.56 18.10
C GLY A 29 32.65 -41.63 18.19
N GLY A 30 32.94 -40.34 18.33
CA GLY A 30 32.03 -39.30 17.90
C GLY A 30 32.20 -39.23 16.41
N GLY A 31 31.49 -40.10 15.71
CA GLY A 31 31.24 -39.85 14.30
C GLY A 31 30.67 -38.43 14.26
N ASP A 32 31.33 -37.59 13.52
CA ASP A 32 30.63 -36.47 12.88
C ASP A 32 29.47 -37.14 12.12
N GLU A 33 28.35 -37.35 12.82
CA GLU A 33 27.07 -37.40 12.15
C GLU A 33 26.96 -36.04 11.49
N GLU A 34 27.62 -35.94 10.33
CA GLU A 34 27.20 -35.07 9.29
C GLU A 34 25.71 -35.35 9.21
N LEU A 35 24.92 -34.43 9.83
CA LEU A 35 23.46 -34.50 9.77
C LEU A 35 23.16 -34.50 8.30
N ALA A 36 23.15 -35.70 7.71
CA ALA A 36 22.86 -35.88 6.30
C ALA A 36 21.54 -35.14 6.06
N TYR A 37 21.63 -34.05 5.32
CA TYR A 37 20.48 -33.28 4.95
C TYR A 37 19.50 -34.21 4.25
N VAL A 38 18.57 -34.77 5.01
CA VAL A 38 17.49 -35.60 4.46
C VAL A 38 16.50 -34.62 3.89
N ALA A 39 16.57 -34.43 2.57
CA ALA A 39 15.55 -33.69 1.86
C ALA A 39 14.20 -34.32 2.21
N ARG A 40 13.36 -33.57 2.91
CA ARG A 40 12.01 -34.05 3.20
C ARG A 40 11.25 -34.21 1.89
N ASP A 41 10.40 -35.21 1.83
CA ASP A 41 9.46 -35.32 0.72
C ASP A 41 8.67 -34.00 0.55
N VAL A 42 8.68 -33.49 -0.67
CA VAL A 42 8.12 -32.19 -0.98
C VAL A 42 6.63 -32.08 -0.64
N GLU A 43 5.91 -33.16 -0.82
CA GLU A 43 4.48 -33.25 -0.54
C GLU A 43 4.20 -33.16 0.96
N SER A 44 4.96 -33.87 1.75
CA SER A 44 4.91 -33.82 3.21
C SER A 44 5.30 -32.46 3.75
N LEU A 45 6.30 -31.81 3.16
CA LEU A 45 6.73 -30.48 3.58
C LEU A 45 5.67 -29.43 3.25
N TYR A 46 5.07 -29.49 2.07
CA TYR A 46 3.97 -28.60 1.68
C TYR A 46 2.72 -28.84 2.56
N ALA A 47 2.37 -30.09 2.83
CA ALA A 47 1.25 -30.44 3.71
C ALA A 47 1.45 -29.90 5.13
N ALA A 48 2.67 -29.99 5.67
CA ALA A 48 3.01 -29.40 6.96
C ALA A 48 2.87 -27.88 6.95
N ALA A 49 3.31 -27.19 5.89
CA ALA A 49 3.14 -25.74 5.73
C ALA A 49 1.64 -25.35 5.74
N LYS A 50 0.85 -26.11 4.98
CA LYS A 50 -0.59 -25.90 4.88
C LYS A 50 -1.30 -26.11 6.24
N ASP A 51 -0.96 -27.16 6.97
CA ASP A 51 -1.51 -27.43 8.30
C ASP A 51 -1.21 -26.27 9.28
N ARG A 52 0.01 -25.73 9.25
CA ARG A 52 0.36 -24.57 10.07
C ARG A 52 -0.43 -23.31 9.68
N LEU A 53 -0.62 -23.08 8.40
CA LEU A 53 -1.45 -21.98 7.90
C LEU A 53 -2.90 -22.12 8.40
N ASP A 54 -3.48 -23.30 8.28
CA ASP A 54 -4.87 -23.58 8.68
C ASP A 54 -5.07 -23.44 10.20
N ARG A 55 -4.04 -23.66 10.99
CA ARG A 55 -4.04 -23.40 12.45
C ARG A 55 -3.76 -21.97 12.84
N GLY A 56 -3.47 -21.10 11.89
CA GLY A 56 -3.11 -19.69 12.15
C GLY A 56 -1.67 -19.49 12.63
N ASP A 57 -0.82 -20.52 12.57
CA ASP A 57 0.62 -20.43 12.90
C ASP A 57 1.39 -19.88 11.69
N LEU A 58 1.07 -18.61 11.37
CA LEU A 58 1.48 -17.96 10.11
C LEU A 58 3.01 -17.82 9.99
N GLN A 59 3.71 -17.65 11.12
CA GLN A 59 5.17 -17.52 11.13
C GLN A 59 5.84 -18.82 10.66
N VAL A 60 5.41 -19.95 11.22
CA VAL A 60 5.95 -21.25 10.87
C VAL A 60 5.50 -21.68 9.48
N ALA A 61 4.26 -21.37 9.12
CA ALA A 61 3.72 -21.65 7.77
C ALA A 61 4.56 -20.96 6.68
N ALA A 62 4.86 -19.66 6.83
CA ALA A 62 5.69 -18.92 5.89
C ALA A 62 7.08 -19.57 5.74
N ALA A 63 7.76 -19.85 6.85
CA ALA A 63 9.07 -20.49 6.83
C ALA A 63 9.05 -21.88 6.14
N LEU A 64 7.98 -22.66 6.33
CA LEU A 64 7.82 -23.94 5.68
C LEU A 64 7.52 -23.83 4.17
N PHE A 65 6.75 -22.82 3.74
CA PHE A 65 6.55 -22.57 2.31
C PHE A 65 7.84 -22.12 1.63
N ASP A 66 8.64 -21.26 2.27
CA ASP A 66 9.96 -20.86 1.78
C ASP A 66 10.90 -22.06 1.70
N GLU A 67 10.82 -22.99 2.65
CA GLU A 67 11.61 -24.22 2.68
C GLU A 67 11.24 -25.17 1.53
N VAL A 68 9.96 -25.28 1.16
CA VAL A 68 9.52 -26.03 -0.04
C VAL A 68 10.19 -25.49 -1.30
N GLU A 69 10.21 -24.15 -1.45
CA GLU A 69 10.86 -23.50 -2.60
C GLU A 69 12.38 -23.77 -2.59
N ARG A 70 13.01 -23.66 -1.44
CA ARG A 70 14.45 -23.82 -1.29
C ARG A 70 14.91 -25.24 -1.57
N GLN A 71 14.18 -26.26 -1.08
CA GLN A 71 14.58 -27.67 -1.25
C GLN A 71 14.21 -28.22 -2.62
N HIS A 72 13.10 -27.78 -3.21
CA HIS A 72 12.52 -28.38 -4.41
C HIS A 72 12.11 -27.33 -5.46
N PRO A 73 13.01 -26.43 -5.90
CA PRO A 73 12.68 -25.22 -6.67
C PRO A 73 11.96 -25.49 -8.00
N TYR A 74 12.18 -26.68 -8.59
CA TYR A 74 11.60 -27.07 -9.88
C TYR A 74 10.33 -27.92 -9.76
N SER A 75 9.87 -28.18 -8.54
CA SER A 75 8.69 -29.02 -8.33
C SER A 75 7.40 -28.25 -8.60
N PRO A 76 6.31 -28.92 -8.99
CA PRO A 76 4.99 -28.30 -9.03
C PRO A 76 4.54 -27.75 -7.66
N TRP A 77 5.05 -28.33 -6.57
CA TRP A 77 4.77 -27.90 -5.20
C TRP A 77 5.47 -26.61 -4.84
N ALA A 78 6.69 -26.37 -5.34
CA ALA A 78 7.39 -25.10 -5.13
C ALA A 78 6.58 -23.90 -5.67
N ARG A 79 6.03 -24.05 -6.86
CA ARG A 79 5.18 -23.02 -7.47
C ARG A 79 3.93 -22.71 -6.63
N ARG A 80 3.30 -23.73 -6.07
CA ARG A 80 2.18 -23.56 -5.14
C ARG A 80 2.63 -22.92 -3.83
N ALA A 81 3.78 -23.37 -3.32
CA ALA A 81 4.36 -22.85 -2.07
C ALA A 81 4.73 -21.38 -2.19
N GLN A 82 5.27 -20.93 -3.32
CA GLN A 82 5.54 -19.50 -3.58
C GLN A 82 4.28 -18.64 -3.42
N LEU A 83 3.18 -19.07 -4.03
CA LEU A 83 1.93 -18.32 -3.96
C LEU A 83 1.29 -18.38 -2.57
N MET A 84 1.31 -19.55 -1.93
CA MET A 84 0.82 -19.72 -0.56
C MET A 84 1.68 -18.99 0.47
N GLY A 85 3.00 -18.92 0.25
CA GLY A 85 3.92 -18.10 1.04
C GLY A 85 3.60 -16.62 0.95
N ALA A 86 3.37 -16.12 -0.27
CA ALA A 86 2.93 -14.73 -0.48
C ALA A 86 1.60 -14.43 0.24
N PHE A 87 0.63 -15.32 0.17
CA PHE A 87 -0.62 -15.22 0.93
C PHE A 87 -0.37 -15.25 2.44
N THR A 88 0.52 -16.12 2.92
CA THR A 88 0.84 -16.23 4.35
C THR A 88 1.48 -14.96 4.89
N TYR A 89 2.36 -14.31 4.12
CA TYR A 89 2.91 -13.00 4.45
C TYR A 89 1.80 -11.93 4.53
N TYR A 90 0.88 -11.92 3.57
CA TYR A 90 -0.29 -11.02 3.61
C TYR A 90 -1.14 -11.25 4.87
N ALA A 91 -1.47 -12.50 5.17
CA ALA A 91 -2.26 -12.87 6.35
C ALA A 91 -1.62 -12.46 7.68
N ARG A 92 -0.27 -12.35 7.71
CA ARG A 92 0.51 -11.82 8.85
C ARG A 92 0.56 -10.30 8.92
N ALA A 93 -0.06 -9.60 7.96
CA ALA A 93 0.12 -8.17 7.74
C ALA A 93 1.57 -7.76 7.39
N ASP A 94 2.38 -8.69 6.91
CA ASP A 94 3.72 -8.42 6.38
C ASP A 94 3.65 -8.10 4.88
N TYR A 95 2.99 -6.99 4.59
CA TYR A 95 2.59 -6.62 3.23
C TYR A 95 3.76 -6.44 2.28
N ASN A 96 4.89 -5.93 2.76
CA ASN A 96 6.09 -5.77 1.93
C ASN A 96 6.66 -7.12 1.46
N GLN A 97 6.68 -8.11 2.34
CA GLN A 97 7.08 -9.47 1.98
C GLN A 97 6.06 -10.14 1.05
N ALA A 98 4.76 -9.92 1.30
CA ALA A 98 3.71 -10.42 0.42
C ALA A 98 3.85 -9.89 -1.01
N VAL A 99 4.07 -8.58 -1.17
CA VAL A 99 4.32 -7.94 -2.48
C VAL A 99 5.55 -8.53 -3.15
N SER A 100 6.67 -8.63 -2.42
CA SER A 100 7.92 -9.15 -2.95
C SER A 100 7.79 -10.62 -3.40
N ALA A 101 7.15 -11.46 -2.60
CA ALA A 101 6.92 -12.87 -2.91
C ALA A 101 5.97 -13.05 -4.11
N ALA A 102 4.88 -12.28 -4.18
CA ALA A 102 3.95 -12.32 -5.30
C ALA A 102 4.60 -11.81 -6.60
N GLN A 103 5.42 -10.76 -6.55
CA GLN A 103 6.19 -10.27 -7.71
C GLN A 103 7.21 -11.31 -8.20
N ARG A 104 7.91 -11.97 -7.28
CA ARG A 104 8.83 -13.08 -7.62
C ARG A 104 8.08 -14.21 -8.31
N PHE A 105 6.92 -14.61 -7.79
CA PHE A 105 6.07 -15.63 -8.45
C PHE A 105 5.72 -15.22 -9.88
N LEU A 106 5.26 -13.98 -10.09
CA LEU A 106 4.89 -13.48 -11.42
C LEU A 106 6.07 -13.38 -12.38
N SER A 107 7.27 -13.06 -11.89
CA SER A 107 8.48 -12.97 -12.73
C SER A 107 8.92 -14.35 -13.25
N ILE A 108 8.75 -15.39 -12.44
CA ILE A 108 9.14 -16.77 -12.79
C ILE A 108 8.01 -17.46 -13.56
N HIS A 109 6.76 -17.14 -13.28
CA HIS A 109 5.57 -17.83 -13.81
C HIS A 109 4.54 -16.87 -14.44
N PRO A 110 4.91 -16.02 -15.43
CA PRO A 110 4.04 -14.96 -15.94
C PRO A 110 2.75 -15.46 -16.61
N GLY A 111 2.77 -16.70 -17.15
CA GLY A 111 1.61 -17.34 -17.79
C GLY A 111 0.86 -18.33 -16.90
N ASN A 112 1.10 -18.33 -15.58
CA ASN A 112 0.43 -19.26 -14.69
C ASN A 112 -1.06 -18.93 -14.56
N LYS A 113 -1.90 -19.96 -14.43
CA LYS A 113 -3.36 -19.80 -14.23
C LYS A 113 -3.71 -19.01 -12.95
N ASP A 114 -2.82 -19.06 -11.96
CA ASP A 114 -2.99 -18.38 -10.67
C ASP A 114 -2.34 -16.97 -10.66
N ALA A 115 -1.80 -16.50 -11.80
CA ALA A 115 -1.25 -15.15 -11.93
C ALA A 115 -2.28 -14.04 -11.59
N PRO A 116 -3.57 -14.14 -11.96
CA PRO A 116 -4.57 -13.16 -11.55
C PRO A 116 -4.64 -12.96 -10.03
N TYR A 117 -4.56 -14.04 -9.27
CA TYR A 117 -4.53 -13.99 -7.81
C TYR A 117 -3.26 -13.30 -7.28
N ALA A 118 -2.10 -13.59 -7.87
CA ALA A 118 -0.84 -12.96 -7.45
C ALA A 118 -0.85 -11.44 -7.70
N TYR A 119 -1.36 -10.98 -8.85
CA TYR A 119 -1.57 -9.56 -9.12
C TYR A 119 -2.53 -8.92 -8.12
N TYR A 120 -3.63 -9.60 -7.83
CA TYR A 120 -4.62 -9.14 -6.88
C TYR A 120 -4.05 -9.05 -5.45
N LEU A 121 -3.25 -10.02 -5.03
CA LEU A 121 -2.60 -10.04 -3.71
C LEU A 121 -1.63 -8.85 -3.53
N ILE A 122 -0.92 -8.44 -4.61
CA ILE A 122 -0.11 -7.22 -4.60
C ILE A 122 -1.00 -5.99 -4.37
N GLY A 123 -2.12 -5.89 -5.10
CA GLY A 123 -3.08 -4.80 -4.95
C GLY A 123 -3.66 -4.73 -3.54
N LEU A 124 -4.08 -5.87 -2.98
CA LEU A 124 -4.56 -5.99 -1.61
C LEU A 124 -3.50 -5.56 -0.60
N SER A 125 -2.25 -6.02 -0.78
CA SER A 125 -1.17 -5.70 0.14
C SER A 125 -0.88 -4.20 0.22
N TYR A 126 -0.99 -3.48 -0.88
CA TYR A 126 -0.92 -2.01 -0.86
C TYR A 126 -2.18 -1.37 -0.29
N TYR A 127 -3.36 -1.93 -0.62
CA TYR A 127 -4.65 -1.42 -0.14
C TYR A 127 -4.73 -1.43 1.39
N GLU A 128 -4.33 -2.52 2.04
CA GLU A 128 -4.33 -2.66 3.50
C GLU A 128 -3.35 -1.69 4.21
N GLN A 129 -2.41 -1.11 3.48
CA GLN A 129 -1.46 -0.12 4.00
C GLN A 129 -1.95 1.33 3.83
N ILE A 130 -3.11 1.56 3.21
CA ILE A 130 -3.67 2.89 3.06
C ILE A 130 -3.96 3.46 4.45
N SER A 131 -3.41 4.62 4.70
CA SER A 131 -3.58 5.36 5.95
C SER A 131 -4.48 6.58 5.72
N ASP A 132 -4.60 7.42 6.73
CA ASP A 132 -5.40 8.64 6.69
C ASP A 132 -5.09 9.54 5.48
N VAL A 133 -6.11 10.24 4.97
CA VAL A 133 -6.02 11.18 3.84
C VAL A 133 -5.02 12.31 4.09
N GLU A 134 -4.74 12.66 5.33
CA GLU A 134 -3.78 13.71 5.68
C GLU A 134 -2.32 13.28 5.43
N ARG A 135 -2.04 11.97 5.38
CA ARG A 135 -0.70 11.42 5.21
C ARG A 135 -0.27 11.36 3.74
N ASP A 136 0.96 10.87 3.51
CA ASP A 136 1.48 10.63 2.15
C ASP A 136 0.65 9.56 1.42
N GLN A 137 0.29 9.88 0.17
CA GLN A 137 -0.55 9.04 -0.67
C GLN A 137 0.25 8.14 -1.64
N ALA A 138 1.55 7.94 -1.41
CA ALA A 138 2.37 7.10 -2.30
C ALA A 138 1.84 5.66 -2.35
N VAL A 139 1.56 5.07 -1.19
CA VAL A 139 1.02 3.70 -1.08
C VAL A 139 -0.40 3.61 -1.68
N THR A 140 -1.22 4.63 -1.48
CA THR A 140 -2.57 4.71 -2.06
C THR A 140 -2.52 4.67 -3.60
N ARG A 141 -1.58 5.41 -4.21
CA ARG A 141 -1.36 5.36 -5.66
C ARG A 141 -0.81 4.00 -6.12
N GLN A 142 0.05 3.35 -5.33
CA GLN A 142 0.51 1.98 -5.63
C GLN A 142 -0.63 0.97 -5.58
N ALA A 143 -1.54 1.09 -4.60
CA ALA A 143 -2.74 0.26 -4.54
C ALA A 143 -3.62 0.44 -5.78
N LEU A 144 -3.90 1.70 -6.16
CA LEU A 144 -4.67 2.02 -7.37
C LEU A 144 -4.06 1.36 -8.60
N GLN A 145 -2.77 1.59 -8.84
CA GLN A 145 -2.05 1.07 -9.99
C GLN A 145 -2.08 -0.47 -10.04
N ALA A 146 -1.82 -1.13 -8.91
CA ALA A 146 -1.81 -2.59 -8.83
C ALA A 146 -3.20 -3.20 -9.05
N LEU A 147 -4.26 -2.60 -8.50
CA LEU A 147 -5.63 -3.05 -8.71
C LEU A 147 -6.11 -2.82 -10.14
N GLN A 148 -5.76 -1.69 -10.76
CA GLN A 148 -6.03 -1.42 -12.17
C GLN A 148 -5.34 -2.43 -13.09
N GLU A 149 -4.14 -2.88 -12.73
CA GLU A 149 -3.42 -3.91 -13.49
C GLU A 149 -4.16 -5.25 -13.49
N VAL A 150 -4.83 -5.62 -12.38
CA VAL A 150 -5.71 -6.80 -12.32
C VAL A 150 -6.86 -6.67 -13.33
N GLN A 151 -7.55 -5.54 -13.34
CA GLN A 151 -8.66 -5.30 -14.27
C GLN A 151 -8.20 -5.31 -15.73
N ARG A 152 -7.06 -4.70 -16.01
CA ARG A 152 -6.54 -4.57 -17.37
C ARG A 152 -6.11 -5.92 -17.95
N ARG A 153 -5.42 -6.75 -17.14
CA ARG A 153 -4.87 -8.03 -17.60
C ARG A 153 -5.87 -9.17 -17.54
N TYR A 154 -6.75 -9.15 -16.54
CA TYR A 154 -7.62 -10.28 -16.21
C TYR A 154 -9.06 -9.83 -15.96
N PRO A 155 -9.71 -9.13 -16.91
CA PRO A 155 -11.04 -8.54 -16.68
C PRO A 155 -12.13 -9.55 -16.40
N ALA A 156 -11.96 -10.81 -16.82
CA ALA A 156 -12.90 -11.89 -16.61
C ALA A 156 -12.63 -12.72 -15.33
N SER A 157 -11.59 -12.38 -14.54
CA SER A 157 -11.30 -13.07 -13.31
C SER A 157 -12.26 -12.66 -12.18
N GLU A 158 -12.49 -13.57 -11.23
CA GLU A 158 -13.23 -13.26 -10.00
C GLU A 158 -12.61 -12.10 -9.21
N TYR A 159 -11.28 -11.95 -9.28
CA TYR A 159 -10.53 -10.87 -8.62
C TYR A 159 -10.76 -9.50 -9.24
N ALA A 160 -11.12 -9.42 -10.52
CA ALA A 160 -11.36 -8.14 -11.20
C ALA A 160 -12.62 -7.45 -10.66
N ALA A 161 -13.64 -8.19 -10.26
CA ALA A 161 -14.87 -7.62 -9.71
C ALA A 161 -14.60 -6.94 -8.36
N ASP A 162 -13.87 -7.61 -7.46
CA ASP A 162 -13.50 -7.04 -6.17
C ASP A 162 -12.46 -5.91 -6.31
N ALA A 163 -11.49 -6.06 -7.21
CA ALA A 163 -10.54 -5.00 -7.52
C ALA A 163 -11.23 -3.70 -7.96
N ARG A 164 -12.34 -3.80 -8.71
CA ARG A 164 -13.13 -2.63 -9.12
C ARG A 164 -13.70 -1.87 -7.94
N LEU A 165 -14.31 -2.57 -6.99
CA LEU A 165 -14.85 -1.96 -5.76
C LEU A 165 -13.74 -1.27 -4.95
N LYS A 166 -12.59 -1.90 -4.87
CA LYS A 166 -11.43 -1.32 -4.17
C LYS A 166 -10.85 -0.10 -4.90
N ILE A 167 -10.83 -0.11 -6.23
CA ILE A 167 -10.44 1.05 -7.04
C ILE A 167 -11.34 2.24 -6.75
N ASP A 168 -12.66 2.03 -6.66
CA ASP A 168 -13.60 3.10 -6.35
C ASP A 168 -13.32 3.69 -4.95
N LEU A 169 -13.06 2.84 -3.95
CA LEU A 169 -12.69 3.29 -2.60
C LEU A 169 -11.34 4.03 -2.57
N VAL A 170 -10.36 3.56 -3.32
CA VAL A 170 -9.04 4.21 -3.43
C VAL A 170 -9.15 5.57 -4.11
N ASN A 171 -9.97 5.67 -5.17
CA ASN A 171 -10.23 6.94 -5.85
C ASN A 171 -10.94 7.93 -4.90
N ASP A 172 -11.92 7.47 -4.13
CA ASP A 172 -12.60 8.32 -3.13
C ASP A 172 -11.60 8.84 -2.08
N HIS A 173 -10.67 8.00 -1.63
CA HIS A 173 -9.61 8.41 -0.71
C HIS A 173 -8.65 9.44 -1.32
N LEU A 174 -8.24 9.28 -2.58
CA LEU A 174 -7.38 10.22 -3.29
C LEU A 174 -8.10 11.55 -3.56
N ALA A 175 -9.38 11.50 -3.93
CA ALA A 175 -10.23 12.69 -4.07
C ALA A 175 -10.34 13.45 -2.74
N GLY A 176 -10.55 12.74 -1.63
CA GLY A 176 -10.57 13.30 -0.28
C GLY A 176 -9.30 14.08 0.06
N LYS A 177 -8.13 13.59 -0.38
CA LYS A 177 -6.85 14.31 -0.23
C LYS A 177 -6.83 15.62 -1.01
N GLU A 178 -7.25 15.63 -2.27
CA GLU A 178 -7.33 16.85 -3.07
C GLU A 178 -8.32 17.84 -2.45
N MET A 179 -9.46 17.36 -1.97
CA MET A 179 -10.44 18.19 -1.26
C MET A 179 -9.87 18.83 0.00
N GLU A 180 -9.13 18.07 0.82
CA GLU A 180 -8.51 18.58 2.04
C GLU A 180 -7.50 19.70 1.75
N ILE A 181 -6.64 19.49 0.74
CA ILE A 181 -5.67 20.50 0.29
C ILE A 181 -6.40 21.72 -0.27
N GLY A 182 -7.46 21.51 -1.08
CA GLY A 182 -8.27 22.56 -1.65
C GLY A 182 -8.91 23.45 -0.57
N ARG A 183 -9.58 22.86 0.41
CA ARG A 183 -10.17 23.55 1.56
C ARG A 183 -9.13 24.31 2.40
N TYR A 184 -7.92 23.78 2.54
CA TYR A 184 -6.83 24.48 3.22
C TYR A 184 -6.43 25.77 2.47
N TYR A 185 -6.26 25.71 1.15
CA TYR A 185 -5.93 26.87 0.34
C TYR A 185 -7.08 27.89 0.30
N GLU A 186 -8.31 27.43 0.22
CA GLU A 186 -9.52 28.27 0.27
C GLU A 186 -9.58 29.08 1.57
N ARG A 187 -9.45 28.42 2.73
CA ARG A 187 -9.39 29.08 4.04
C ARG A 187 -8.23 30.07 4.17
N SER A 188 -7.17 29.87 3.40
CA SER A 188 -6.00 30.74 3.35
C SER A 188 -6.13 31.87 2.33
N GLY A 189 -7.27 32.03 1.65
CA GLY A 189 -7.52 33.03 0.60
C GLY A 189 -6.72 32.82 -0.68
N LYS A 190 -6.15 31.61 -0.88
CA LYS A 190 -5.37 31.26 -2.05
C LYS A 190 -6.27 30.62 -3.12
N TRP A 191 -7.19 31.40 -3.63
CA TRP A 191 -8.29 30.95 -4.49
C TRP A 191 -7.87 30.13 -5.70
N LEU A 192 -6.85 30.58 -6.45
CA LEU A 192 -6.36 29.86 -7.62
C LEU A 192 -5.77 28.49 -7.24
N ALA A 193 -5.03 28.41 -6.14
CA ALA A 193 -4.48 27.15 -5.67
C ALA A 193 -5.57 26.17 -5.20
N ALA A 194 -6.62 26.69 -4.56
CA ALA A 194 -7.79 25.93 -4.17
C ALA A 194 -8.53 25.39 -5.41
N GLN A 195 -8.79 26.28 -6.38
CA GLN A 195 -9.46 25.92 -7.64
C GLN A 195 -8.78 24.77 -8.36
N LEU A 196 -7.44 24.81 -8.49
CA LEU A 196 -6.67 23.73 -9.13
C LEU A 196 -6.85 22.38 -8.40
N ARG A 197 -6.95 22.39 -7.06
CA ARG A 197 -7.18 21.17 -6.30
C ARG A 197 -8.57 20.59 -6.52
N PHE A 198 -9.59 21.44 -6.51
CA PHE A 198 -10.96 21.01 -6.78
C PHE A 198 -11.16 20.58 -8.23
N GLN A 199 -10.43 21.18 -9.19
CA GLN A 199 -10.41 20.70 -10.58
C GLN A 199 -9.87 19.28 -10.71
N ASN A 200 -8.78 18.94 -10.00
CA ASN A 200 -8.26 17.57 -9.99
C ASN A 200 -9.34 16.55 -9.59
N VAL A 201 -10.24 16.91 -8.66
CA VAL A 201 -11.32 16.01 -8.25
C VAL A 201 -12.30 15.74 -9.39
N ILE A 202 -12.72 16.78 -10.12
CA ILE A 202 -13.67 16.62 -11.21
C ILE A 202 -13.05 16.08 -12.51
N GLU A 203 -11.72 16.13 -12.65
CA GLU A 203 -11.00 15.60 -13.80
C GLU A 203 -10.60 14.12 -13.61
N ASP A 204 -10.02 13.80 -12.44
CA ASP A 204 -9.43 12.48 -12.19
C ASP A 204 -10.34 11.55 -11.38
N TYR A 205 -11.30 12.10 -10.60
CA TYR A 205 -12.09 11.35 -9.60
C TYR A 205 -13.60 11.62 -9.72
N GLN A 206 -14.14 11.72 -10.92
CA GLN A 206 -15.52 12.15 -11.22
C GLN A 206 -16.61 11.31 -10.57
N THR A 207 -16.33 10.04 -10.27
CA THR A 207 -17.32 9.09 -9.73
C THR A 207 -17.31 9.00 -8.21
N THR A 208 -16.51 9.83 -7.55
CA THR A 208 -16.37 9.79 -6.09
C THR A 208 -17.46 10.61 -5.38
N SER A 209 -17.64 10.33 -4.10
CA SER A 209 -18.57 11.06 -3.23
C SER A 209 -18.19 12.54 -3.06
N HIS A 210 -16.96 12.91 -3.39
CA HIS A 210 -16.45 14.27 -3.27
C HIS A 210 -16.82 15.20 -4.43
N THR A 211 -17.26 14.65 -5.57
CA THR A 211 -17.54 15.44 -6.79
C THR A 211 -18.59 16.55 -6.61
N PRO A 212 -19.72 16.33 -5.90
CA PRO A 212 -20.67 17.41 -5.69
C PRO A 212 -20.09 18.59 -4.90
N GLU A 213 -19.35 18.31 -3.80
CA GLU A 213 -18.67 19.37 -3.04
C GLU A 213 -17.62 20.08 -3.90
N ALA A 214 -16.83 19.34 -4.68
CA ALA A 214 -15.79 19.92 -5.54
C ALA A 214 -16.39 20.91 -6.56
N LEU A 215 -17.51 20.57 -7.20
CA LEU A 215 -18.22 21.48 -8.11
C LEU A 215 -18.74 22.74 -7.41
N PHE A 216 -19.26 22.59 -6.19
CA PHE A 216 -19.65 23.74 -5.38
C PHE A 216 -18.45 24.63 -5.04
N ARG A 217 -17.33 24.07 -4.59
CA ARG A 217 -16.10 24.80 -4.28
C ARG A 217 -15.50 25.47 -5.52
N LEU A 218 -15.63 24.86 -6.69
CA LEU A 218 -15.25 25.49 -7.95
C LEU A 218 -16.14 26.69 -8.29
N THR A 219 -17.42 26.63 -7.95
CA THR A 219 -18.33 27.78 -8.06
C THR A 219 -17.87 28.91 -7.15
N GLU A 220 -17.59 28.64 -5.85
CA GLU A 220 -17.11 29.63 -4.89
C GLU A 220 -15.80 30.28 -5.32
N THR A 221 -14.81 29.44 -5.66
CA THR A 221 -13.47 29.93 -6.04
C THR A 221 -13.49 30.73 -7.33
N SER A 222 -14.35 30.37 -8.29
CA SER A 222 -14.52 31.10 -9.54
C SER A 222 -15.10 32.50 -9.29
N LEU A 223 -16.11 32.63 -8.43
CA LEU A 223 -16.65 33.95 -8.03
C LEU A 223 -15.60 34.78 -7.31
N ALA A 224 -14.85 34.20 -6.39
CA ALA A 224 -13.77 34.88 -5.67
C ALA A 224 -12.66 35.39 -6.59
N LEU A 225 -12.43 34.70 -7.72
CA LEU A 225 -11.48 35.08 -8.77
C LEU A 225 -12.06 36.06 -9.81
N GLY A 226 -13.34 36.44 -9.69
CA GLY A 226 -14.00 37.34 -10.65
C GLY A 226 -14.36 36.67 -11.96
N LEU A 227 -14.63 35.34 -11.97
CA LEU A 227 -14.98 34.53 -13.12
C LEU A 227 -16.43 34.02 -13.04
N PRO A 228 -17.45 34.90 -13.12
CA PRO A 228 -18.85 34.51 -12.92
C PRO A 228 -19.36 33.51 -13.97
N GLU A 229 -18.87 33.57 -15.19
CA GLU A 229 -19.27 32.63 -16.23
C GLU A 229 -18.80 31.18 -15.93
N GLU A 230 -17.59 31.05 -15.37
CA GLU A 230 -17.09 29.74 -14.93
C GLU A 230 -17.91 29.23 -13.74
N ALA A 231 -18.22 30.10 -12.77
CA ALA A 231 -19.05 29.74 -11.64
C ALA A 231 -20.43 29.21 -12.07
N ARG A 232 -21.09 29.88 -13.03
CA ARG A 232 -22.36 29.40 -13.61
C ARG A 232 -22.22 28.05 -14.27
N ARG A 233 -21.11 27.79 -14.99
CA ARG A 233 -20.86 26.50 -15.64
C ARG A 233 -20.76 25.38 -14.61
N TYR A 234 -19.97 25.55 -13.54
CA TYR A 234 -19.84 24.54 -12.48
C TYR A 234 -21.16 24.33 -11.74
N SER A 235 -21.90 25.38 -11.41
CA SER A 235 -23.23 25.27 -10.82
C SER A 235 -24.23 24.55 -11.72
N ALA A 236 -24.19 24.80 -13.03
CA ALA A 236 -25.05 24.12 -14.00
C ALA A 236 -24.71 22.62 -14.11
N VAL A 237 -23.42 22.26 -14.13
CA VAL A 237 -22.97 20.85 -14.12
C VAL A 237 -23.45 20.17 -12.84
N LEU A 238 -23.34 20.82 -11.68
CA LEU A 238 -23.79 20.31 -10.39
C LEU A 238 -25.32 20.08 -10.42
N GLY A 239 -26.10 21.03 -10.92
CA GLY A 239 -27.57 20.92 -11.03
C GLY A 239 -28.02 19.82 -12.00
N ALA A 240 -27.29 19.63 -13.11
CA ALA A 240 -27.60 18.61 -14.10
C ALA A 240 -27.36 17.18 -13.59
N ASN A 241 -26.28 16.97 -12.82
CA ASN A 241 -25.87 15.64 -12.37
C ASN A 241 -26.34 15.30 -10.96
N TYR A 242 -26.54 16.30 -10.08
CA TYR A 242 -26.86 16.15 -8.67
C TYR A 242 -28.00 17.06 -8.23
N PRO A 243 -29.18 17.04 -8.91
CA PRO A 243 -30.27 18.03 -8.70
C PRO A 243 -30.89 18.00 -7.29
N GLY A 244 -30.74 16.89 -6.57
CA GLY A 244 -31.25 16.73 -5.20
C GLY A 244 -30.22 16.98 -4.10
N ASP A 245 -28.99 17.32 -4.45
CA ASP A 245 -27.89 17.49 -3.50
C ASP A 245 -27.92 18.89 -2.86
N ASP A 246 -27.61 18.98 -1.56
CA ASP A 246 -27.52 20.25 -0.82
C ASP A 246 -26.44 21.17 -1.39
N TRP A 247 -25.37 20.63 -1.98
CA TRP A 247 -24.33 21.43 -2.63
C TRP A 247 -24.88 22.19 -3.85
N TYR A 248 -25.80 21.57 -4.61
CA TYR A 248 -26.44 22.28 -5.72
C TYR A 248 -27.28 23.48 -5.22
N GLN A 249 -28.08 23.30 -4.18
CA GLN A 249 -28.87 24.39 -3.62
C GLN A 249 -28.01 25.56 -3.12
N ARG A 250 -26.85 25.25 -2.57
CA ARG A 250 -25.88 26.27 -2.14
C ARG A 250 -25.25 26.98 -3.33
N ALA A 251 -24.81 26.22 -4.35
CA ALA A 251 -24.22 26.78 -5.56
C ALA A 251 -25.19 27.73 -6.28
N PHE A 252 -26.44 27.30 -6.42
CA PHE A 252 -27.50 28.08 -7.06
C PHE A 252 -27.71 29.43 -6.35
N ARG A 253 -27.92 29.39 -5.04
CA ARG A 253 -28.07 30.66 -4.25
C ARG A 253 -26.85 31.56 -4.37
N LEU A 254 -25.65 30.99 -4.30
CA LEU A 254 -24.41 31.75 -4.38
C LEU A 254 -24.26 32.46 -5.73
N VAL A 255 -24.63 31.82 -6.83
CA VAL A 255 -24.62 32.41 -8.18
C VAL A 255 -25.68 33.51 -8.29
N GLU A 256 -26.92 33.30 -7.80
CA GLU A 256 -27.99 34.30 -7.82
C GLU A 256 -27.59 35.58 -7.01
N GLU A 257 -26.97 35.42 -5.85
CA GLU A 257 -26.50 36.55 -5.01
C GLU A 257 -25.40 37.36 -5.70
N HIS A 258 -24.64 36.78 -6.60
CA HIS A 258 -23.56 37.44 -7.36
C HIS A 258 -23.97 37.89 -8.75
N GLU A 259 -25.18 37.57 -9.20
CA GLU A 259 -25.71 38.15 -10.44
C GLU A 259 -26.04 39.63 -10.17
N PRO A 260 -25.41 40.58 -10.93
CA PRO A 260 -25.83 41.95 -10.82
C PRO A 260 -27.32 42.06 -11.21
N ALA A 261 -28.08 42.81 -10.46
CA ALA A 261 -29.49 43.09 -10.71
C ALA A 261 -29.72 43.85 -12.04
N VAL A 262 -29.38 43.23 -13.16
CA VAL A 262 -29.40 43.84 -14.50
C VAL A 262 -30.74 43.59 -15.24
N VAL A 263 -31.61 42.73 -14.71
CA VAL A 263 -32.81 42.29 -15.46
C VAL A 263 -34.06 43.10 -15.11
N THR A 264 -34.10 43.89 -14.06
CA THR A 264 -35.32 44.67 -13.70
C THR A 264 -35.42 46.04 -14.37
N ALA A 265 -34.37 46.58 -14.97
CA ALA A 265 -34.39 47.86 -15.65
C ALA A 265 -34.82 47.82 -17.12
N ALA A 266 -34.87 46.65 -17.75
CA ALA A 266 -35.17 46.46 -19.18
C ALA A 266 -36.67 46.18 -19.48
N LEU A 267 -37.51 46.00 -18.46
CA LEU A 267 -38.95 45.73 -18.61
C LEU A 267 -39.85 46.84 -18.07
N GLY A 268 -39.29 47.99 -17.70
CA GLY A 268 -39.99 49.13 -17.18
C GLY A 268 -39.84 50.42 -18.03
N GLY A 269 -39.63 50.29 -19.34
CA GLY A 269 -39.58 51.42 -20.28
C GLY A 269 -40.59 51.29 -21.38
#